data_84492bd63ba913a589936ff744e5cf5c
#
_entry.id   84492bd63ba913a589936ff744e5cf5c
#
_cell.length_a   1.000
_cell.length_b   1.000
_cell.length_c   1.000
_cell.angle_alpha   90.00
_cell.angle_beta   90.00
_cell.angle_gamma   90.00
#
_symmetry.space_group_name_H-M   'P 1'
#
loop_
_entity.id
_entity.type
_entity.pdbx_description
1 polymer ?
#
loop_
_entity_poly.entity_id
_entity_poly.type
_entity_poly.pdbx_seq_one_letter_code
_entity_poly.pdbx_strand_id
1 'polypeptide(L)'
;TGSIDTGILATLGDANVDTLVAALKDKKFNDVKKWVTQNLDSDPTSIMRKLYDNLSSVMDGPSIAAAVLIIAEYQYKSAFVVDQEINLLACLTQLMLECNFK
;
A
#
# COMPACT_ATOMS: atom_id res chain seq x y z
N THR A 1 -24.40 -15.06 -4.80
CA THR A 1 -25.10 -14.75 -3.57
C THR A 1 -24.88 -13.31 -3.16
N GLY A 2 -25.76 -12.78 -2.33
CA GLY A 2 -25.66 -11.39 -1.91
C GLY A 2 -24.39 -11.07 -1.13
N SER A 3 -23.97 -11.95 -0.25
CA SER A 3 -22.77 -11.70 0.55
C SER A 3 -21.52 -11.70 -0.31
N ILE A 4 -21.45 -12.55 -1.31
CA ILE A 4 -20.32 -12.56 -2.24
C ILE A 4 -20.32 -11.27 -3.06
N ASP A 5 -21.47 -10.88 -3.54
CA ASP A 5 -21.58 -9.66 -4.34
C ASP A 5 -21.20 -8.44 -3.53
N THR A 6 -21.61 -8.41 -2.27
CA THR A 6 -21.26 -7.31 -1.37
C THR A 6 -19.75 -7.25 -1.17
N GLY A 7 -19.11 -8.40 -0.99
CA GLY A 7 -17.67 -8.46 -0.84
C GLY A 7 -16.95 -7.98 -2.09
N ILE A 8 -17.45 -8.34 -3.25
CA ILE A 8 -16.89 -7.91 -4.53
C ILE A 8 -17.00 -6.39 -4.67
N LEU A 9 -18.17 -5.85 -4.34
CA LEU A 9 -18.36 -4.40 -4.43
C LEU A 9 -17.44 -3.64 -3.49
N ALA A 10 -17.24 -4.14 -2.28
CA ALA A 10 -16.33 -3.51 -1.35
C ALA A 10 -14.89 -3.56 -1.89
N THR A 11 -14.52 -4.66 -2.51
CA THR A 11 -13.19 -4.80 -3.12
C THR A 11 -13.03 -3.86 -4.30
N LEU A 12 -14.07 -3.70 -5.12
CA LEU A 12 -14.01 -2.79 -6.26
C LEU A 12 -13.92 -1.33 -5.81
N GLY A 13 -14.55 -0.99 -4.70
CA GLY A 13 -14.47 0.37 -4.17
C GLY A 13 -13.13 0.69 -3.52
N ASP A 14 -12.40 -0.34 -3.12
CA ASP A 14 -11.13 -0.19 -2.42
C ASP A 14 -10.05 -1.02 -3.11
N ALA A 15 -8.84 -0.49 -3.15
CA ALA A 15 -7.71 -1.26 -3.62
C ALA A 15 -7.51 -2.47 -2.70
N ASN A 16 -7.15 -3.61 -3.28
CA ASN A 16 -6.93 -4.84 -2.53
C ASN A 16 -5.53 -4.83 -1.92
N VAL A 17 -5.41 -4.25 -0.75
CA VAL A 17 -4.12 -4.12 -0.09
C VAL A 17 -3.57 -5.43 0.46
N ASP A 18 -4.42 -6.46 0.59
CA ASP A 18 -3.94 -7.76 1.07
C ASP A 18 -2.96 -8.38 0.08
N THR A 19 -3.26 -8.29 -1.21
CA THR A 19 -2.35 -8.76 -2.25
C THR A 19 -1.06 -7.95 -2.25
N LEU A 20 -1.18 -6.64 -2.07
CA LEU A 20 -0.01 -5.77 -2.00
C LEU A 20 0.87 -6.13 -0.81
N VAL A 21 0.28 -6.32 0.37
CA VAL A 21 1.03 -6.68 1.56
C VAL A 21 1.76 -8.01 1.38
N ALA A 22 1.13 -8.98 0.74
CA ALA A 22 1.79 -10.26 0.47
C ALA A 22 3.04 -10.06 -0.42
N ALA A 23 2.95 -9.22 -1.43
CA ALA A 23 4.08 -8.92 -2.30
C ALA A 23 5.19 -8.18 -1.55
N LEU A 24 4.82 -7.26 -0.67
CA LEU A 24 5.79 -6.53 0.15
C LEU A 24 6.49 -7.46 1.13
N LYS A 25 5.75 -8.36 1.75
CA LYS A 25 6.30 -9.32 2.70
C LYS A 25 7.31 -10.24 2.03
N ASP A 26 7.01 -10.68 0.82
CA ASP A 26 7.88 -11.57 0.04
C ASP A 26 8.99 -10.82 -0.67
N LYS A 27 9.00 -9.50 -0.58
CA LYS A 27 9.99 -8.62 -1.22
C LYS A 27 10.07 -8.84 -2.72
N LYS A 28 8.91 -9.01 -3.35
CA LYS A 28 8.83 -9.23 -4.79
C LYS A 28 8.52 -7.90 -5.49
N PHE A 29 9.56 -7.16 -5.81
CA PHE A 29 9.42 -5.83 -6.40
C PHE A 29 8.56 -5.84 -7.67
N ASN A 30 8.74 -6.82 -8.54
CA ASN A 30 7.97 -6.88 -9.79
C ASN A 30 6.46 -7.02 -9.51
N ASP A 31 6.10 -7.78 -8.49
CA ASP A 31 4.71 -7.95 -8.10
C ASP A 31 4.15 -6.66 -7.50
N VAL A 32 4.96 -5.94 -6.73
CA VAL A 32 4.57 -4.64 -6.18
C VAL A 32 4.33 -3.64 -7.32
N LYS A 33 5.24 -3.59 -8.28
CA LYS A 33 5.11 -2.71 -9.43
C LYS A 33 3.87 -3.04 -10.24
N LYS A 34 3.62 -4.32 -10.46
CA LYS A 34 2.44 -4.78 -11.19
C LYS A 34 1.16 -4.38 -10.46
N TRP A 35 1.14 -4.54 -9.13
CA TRP A 35 -0.01 -4.15 -8.33
C TRP A 35 -0.30 -2.66 -8.48
N VAL A 36 0.74 -1.82 -8.41
CA VAL A 36 0.59 -0.36 -8.58
C VAL A 36 0.01 -0.05 -9.94
N THR A 37 0.55 -0.67 -10.99
CA THR A 37 0.07 -0.45 -12.36
C THR A 37 -1.42 -0.82 -12.49
N GLN A 38 -1.83 -1.90 -11.85
CA GLN A 38 -3.21 -2.38 -11.91
C GLN A 38 -4.18 -1.52 -11.10
N ASN A 39 -3.67 -0.72 -10.17
CA ASN A 39 -4.48 0.08 -9.26
C ASN A 39 -4.27 1.58 -9.44
N LEU A 40 -3.87 2.02 -10.62
CA LEU A 40 -3.65 3.44 -10.91
C LEU A 40 -4.93 4.27 -10.81
N ASP A 41 -6.09 3.64 -10.94
CA ASP A 41 -7.36 4.32 -10.80
C ASP A 41 -7.67 4.70 -9.36
N SER A 42 -6.98 4.09 -8.40
CA SER A 42 -7.18 4.40 -6.99
C SER A 42 -6.35 5.61 -6.59
N ASP A 43 -6.88 6.40 -5.67
CA ASP A 43 -6.15 7.54 -5.14
C ASP A 43 -4.94 7.04 -4.33
N PRO A 44 -3.72 7.46 -4.67
CA PRO A 44 -2.52 7.02 -3.94
C PRO A 44 -2.57 7.31 -2.44
N THR A 45 -3.14 8.44 -2.04
CA THR A 45 -3.23 8.76 -0.62
C THR A 45 -4.22 7.84 0.10
N SER A 46 -5.25 7.38 -0.59
CA SER A 46 -6.17 6.38 -0.03
C SER A 46 -5.49 5.03 0.16
N ILE A 47 -4.64 4.64 -0.77
CA ILE A 47 -3.86 3.41 -0.64
C ILE A 47 -2.92 3.49 0.56
N MET A 48 -2.23 4.61 0.70
CA MET A 48 -1.34 4.85 1.84
C MET A 48 -2.11 4.82 3.16
N ARG A 49 -3.32 5.40 3.19
CA ARG A 49 -4.15 5.40 4.41
C ARG A 49 -4.58 3.99 4.78
N LYS A 50 -4.92 3.16 3.80
CA LYS A 50 -5.29 1.78 4.07
C LYS A 50 -4.13 0.97 4.62
N LEU A 51 -2.93 1.20 4.09
CA LEU A 51 -1.73 0.58 4.65
C LEU A 51 -1.53 1.02 6.09
N TYR A 52 -1.66 2.30 6.37
CA TYR A 52 -1.54 2.83 7.72
C TYR A 52 -2.54 2.16 8.67
N ASP A 53 -3.79 2.03 8.25
CA ASP A 53 -4.82 1.42 9.08
C ASP A 53 -4.56 -0.06 9.39
N ASN A 54 -3.76 -0.73 8.57
CA ASN A 54 -3.46 -2.15 8.71
C ASN A 54 -2.05 -2.45 9.25
N LEU A 55 -1.28 -1.43 9.62
CA LEU A 55 0.11 -1.63 10.03
C LEU A 55 0.26 -2.59 11.21
N SER A 56 -0.60 -2.46 12.20
CA SER A 56 -0.51 -3.30 13.39
C SER A 56 -0.76 -4.78 13.10
N SER A 57 -1.49 -5.07 12.02
CA SER A 57 -1.77 -6.44 11.60
C SER A 57 -0.65 -7.05 10.77
N VAL A 58 0.14 -6.23 10.09
CA VAL A 58 1.08 -6.71 9.08
C VAL A 58 2.55 -6.51 9.44
N MET A 59 2.86 -5.71 10.44
CA MET A 59 4.25 -5.41 10.83
C MET A 59 4.47 -5.58 12.32
N ASP A 60 5.72 -5.79 12.72
CA ASP A 60 6.09 -5.78 14.12
C ASP A 60 6.25 -4.33 14.62
N GLY A 61 6.35 -4.15 15.94
CA GLY A 61 6.32 -2.83 16.58
C GLY A 61 7.31 -1.81 16.03
N PRO A 62 8.62 -2.15 15.97
CA PRO A 62 9.61 -1.19 15.46
C PRO A 62 9.36 -0.80 13.99
N SER A 63 8.90 -1.76 13.18
CA SER A 63 8.62 -1.49 11.78
C SER A 63 7.39 -0.61 11.61
N ILE A 64 6.40 -0.71 12.50
CA ILE A 64 5.22 0.16 12.46
C ILE A 64 5.64 1.62 12.58
N ALA A 65 6.53 1.93 13.52
CA ALA A 65 7.00 3.31 13.68
C ALA A 65 7.71 3.81 12.43
N ALA A 66 8.59 3.00 11.84
CA ALA A 66 9.27 3.36 10.61
C ALA A 66 8.27 3.56 9.47
N ALA A 67 7.28 2.68 9.37
CA ALA A 67 6.28 2.77 8.32
C ALA A 67 5.43 4.03 8.42
N VAL A 68 5.08 4.46 9.62
CA VAL A 68 4.32 5.69 9.83
C VAL A 68 5.10 6.88 9.27
N LEU A 69 6.40 6.95 9.56
CA LEU A 69 7.23 8.05 9.06
C LEU A 69 7.34 8.03 7.53
N ILE A 70 7.50 6.85 6.97
CA ILE A 70 7.60 6.69 5.51
C ILE A 70 6.29 7.11 4.84
N ILE A 71 5.17 6.61 5.33
CA ILE A 71 3.86 6.92 4.76
C ILE A 71 3.58 8.42 4.86
N ALA A 72 3.85 9.03 6.01
CA ALA A 72 3.62 10.46 6.20
C ALA A 72 4.43 11.29 5.22
N GLU A 73 5.69 10.92 5.00
CA GLU A 73 6.55 11.63 4.06
C GLU A 73 6.00 11.57 2.64
N TYR A 74 5.58 10.38 2.20
CA TYR A 74 5.09 10.22 0.83
C TYR A 74 3.69 10.80 0.65
N GLN A 75 2.86 10.84 1.67
CA GLN A 75 1.60 11.57 1.59
C GLN A 75 1.85 13.06 1.38
N TYR A 76 2.82 13.61 2.09
CA TYR A 76 3.21 15.00 1.90
C TYR A 76 3.72 15.23 0.48
N LYS A 77 4.60 14.36 0.01
CA LYS A 77 5.15 14.46 -1.35
C LYS A 77 4.09 14.34 -2.43
N SER A 78 3.02 13.58 -2.18
CA SER A 78 1.97 13.38 -3.19
C SER A 78 1.33 14.71 -3.63
N ALA A 79 1.38 15.75 -2.82
CA ALA A 79 0.85 17.05 -3.18
C ALA A 79 1.71 17.78 -4.21
N PHE A 80 2.95 17.36 -4.39
CA PHE A 80 3.93 18.07 -5.20
C PHE A 80 4.50 17.27 -6.37
N VAL A 81 4.34 15.95 -6.37
CA VAL A 81 4.96 15.12 -7.41
C VAL A 81 4.19 15.20 -8.71
N VAL A 82 4.91 15.10 -9.81
CA VAL A 82 4.33 15.07 -11.14
C VAL A 82 3.74 13.69 -11.43
N ASP A 83 4.43 12.63 -11.04
CA ASP A 83 4.03 11.26 -11.33
C ASP A 83 3.67 10.53 -10.06
N GLN A 84 2.37 10.34 -9.85
CA GLN A 84 1.86 9.67 -8.66
C GLN A 84 2.21 8.19 -8.63
N GLU A 85 2.32 7.55 -9.78
CA GLU A 85 2.69 6.15 -9.86
C GLU A 85 4.11 5.94 -9.30
N ILE A 86 5.05 6.75 -9.73
CA ILE A 86 6.43 6.66 -9.25
C ILE A 86 6.49 6.95 -7.76
N ASN A 87 5.77 7.95 -7.30
CA ASN A 87 5.75 8.31 -5.88
C ASN A 87 5.20 7.17 -5.03
N LEU A 88 4.08 6.59 -5.44
CA LEU A 88 3.48 5.48 -4.72
C LEU A 88 4.42 4.27 -4.72
N LEU A 89 4.99 3.94 -5.87
CA LEU A 89 5.90 2.82 -5.97
C LEU A 89 7.13 3.02 -5.10
N ALA A 90 7.66 4.24 -5.05
CA ALA A 90 8.80 4.56 -4.18
C ALA A 90 8.44 4.37 -2.70
N CYS A 91 7.25 4.79 -2.29
CA CYS A 91 6.77 4.58 -0.93
C CYS A 91 6.73 3.09 -0.58
N LEU A 92 6.11 2.30 -1.44
CA LEU A 92 5.98 0.86 -1.23
C LEU A 92 7.33 0.16 -1.23
N THR A 93 8.24 0.59 -2.11
CA THR A 93 9.58 0.03 -2.17
C THR A 93 10.35 0.32 -0.88
N GLN A 94 10.22 1.52 -0.36
CA GLN A 94 10.90 1.88 0.88
C GLN A 94 10.34 1.07 2.06
N LEU A 95 9.03 0.89 2.12
CA LEU A 95 8.40 0.02 3.12
C LEU A 95 8.93 -1.41 3.02
N MET A 96 9.04 -1.92 1.79
CA MET A 96 9.53 -3.27 1.54
C MET A 96 10.97 -3.47 2.03
N LEU A 97 11.82 -2.46 1.83
CA LEU A 97 13.23 -2.56 2.16
C LEU A 97 13.52 -2.27 3.63
N GLU A 98 12.76 -1.38 4.26
CA GLU A 98 13.09 -0.90 5.61
C GLU A 98 12.22 -1.48 6.70
N CYS A 99 11.10 -2.09 6.38
CA CYS A 99 10.18 -2.62 7.38
C CYS A 99 10.13 -4.14 7.34
N ASN A 100 9.90 -4.73 8.50
CA ASN A 100 9.73 -6.17 8.61
C ASN A 100 8.25 -6.50 8.70
N PHE A 101 7.78 -7.30 7.76
CA PHE A 101 6.38 -7.73 7.71
C PHE A 101 6.25 -9.07 8.45
N LYS A 102 5.14 -9.20 9.17
CA LYS A 102 4.84 -10.46 9.86
C LYS A 102 4.58 -11.59 8.89
#